data_e4fe31aef996d22d123aa91986cd45dd
#
_entry.id   e4fe31aef996d22d123aa91986cd45dd
#
_cell.length_a   1.000
_cell.length_b   1.000
_cell.length_c   1.000
_cell.angle_alpha   90.00
_cell.angle_beta   90.00
_cell.angle_gamma   90.00
#
_symmetry.space_group_name_H-M   'P 1'
#
loop_
_entity.id
_entity.type
_entity.pdbx_description
1 polymer ?
#
loop_
_entity_poly.entity_id
_entity_poly.type
_entity_poly.pdbx_seq_one_letter_code
_entity_poly.pdbx_strand_id
1 'polypeptide(L)'
;LAVEIAQKYEMVWAAVGIHPHDAKLLNDDALNELKSLAQHKRTVAIGETGLDFYRNLSPREAQEESFRKHIRLAKELSLPIIVHDRDSGKECLRILVDEGIPSAGGVFHCFSQNADFARGIIDAGLHIGIAGTVTFDKSGKLKSVVESVPLNRLLIETDAPYLTPEPFRGRRNNEPAMVKLVAEKIAEIRKTDFAQIAKATRENAERLFFKR
;
A
#
# COMPACT_ATOMS: atom_id res chain seq x y z
N LEU A 1 6.18 -14.00 11.53
CA LEU A 1 7.45 -13.55 10.92
C LEU A 1 7.57 -12.02 10.89
N ALA A 2 6.64 -11.23 10.26
CA ALA A 2 6.77 -9.77 10.14
C ALA A 2 6.92 -9.08 11.51
N VAL A 3 6.06 -9.41 12.47
CA VAL A 3 6.12 -8.87 13.84
C VAL A 3 7.42 -9.25 14.56
N GLU A 4 7.91 -10.48 14.41
CA GLU A 4 9.18 -10.94 14.98
C GLU A 4 10.37 -10.13 14.45
N ILE A 5 10.39 -9.85 13.14
CA ILE A 5 11.42 -9.01 12.54
C ILE A 5 11.32 -7.57 13.09
N ALA A 6 10.10 -7.03 13.18
CA ALA A 6 9.88 -5.70 13.75
C ALA A 6 10.24 -5.58 15.24
N GLN A 7 10.15 -6.67 15.99
CA GLN A 7 10.66 -6.74 17.37
C GLN A 7 12.19 -6.72 17.44
N LYS A 8 12.84 -7.38 16.48
CA LYS A 8 14.29 -7.54 16.46
C LYS A 8 15.00 -6.27 15.99
N TYR A 9 14.41 -5.50 15.07
CA TYR A 9 15.04 -4.34 14.46
C TYR A 9 14.22 -3.07 14.72
N GLU A 10 14.82 -2.09 15.39
CA GLU A 10 14.14 -0.87 15.81
C GLU A 10 13.56 -0.05 14.66
N MET A 11 14.23 -0.05 13.50
CA MET A 11 13.78 0.66 12.29
C MET A 11 12.66 -0.06 11.52
N VAL A 12 12.29 -1.29 11.89
CA VAL A 12 11.29 -2.10 11.19
C VAL A 12 9.95 -2.04 11.90
N TRP A 13 8.89 -1.86 11.15
CA TRP A 13 7.51 -1.93 11.59
C TRP A 13 6.77 -2.98 10.78
N ALA A 14 5.71 -3.53 11.34
CA ALA A 14 4.93 -4.58 10.70
C ALA A 14 3.57 -4.07 10.24
N ALA A 15 3.12 -4.55 9.09
CA ALA A 15 1.73 -4.65 8.75
C ALA A 15 1.32 -6.13 8.81
N VAL A 16 0.08 -6.42 9.20
CA VAL A 16 -0.43 -7.78 9.32
C VAL A 16 -1.74 -7.93 8.56
N GLY A 17 -1.84 -8.99 7.77
CA GLY A 17 -3.00 -9.27 6.94
C GLY A 17 -2.84 -10.57 6.17
N ILE A 18 -3.88 -10.94 5.43
CA ILE A 18 -3.88 -12.04 4.47
C ILE A 18 -4.02 -11.45 3.07
N HIS A 19 -3.00 -11.69 2.26
CA HIS A 19 -2.96 -11.26 0.87
C HIS A 19 -4.12 -11.90 0.07
N PRO A 20 -4.71 -11.25 -0.94
CA PRO A 20 -5.82 -11.80 -1.73
C PRO A 20 -5.52 -13.17 -2.35
N HIS A 21 -4.26 -13.49 -2.62
CA HIS A 21 -3.88 -14.82 -3.11
C HIS A 21 -4.23 -15.94 -2.14
N ASP A 22 -4.18 -15.67 -0.84
CA ASP A 22 -4.41 -16.61 0.24
C ASP A 22 -5.73 -16.39 0.98
N ALA A 23 -6.61 -15.55 0.44
CA ALA A 23 -7.87 -15.16 1.06
C ALA A 23 -8.76 -16.35 1.46
N LYS A 24 -8.70 -17.46 0.72
CA LYS A 24 -9.39 -18.73 1.04
C LYS A 24 -8.94 -19.37 2.36
N LEU A 25 -7.80 -18.94 2.92
CA LEU A 25 -7.28 -19.44 4.20
C LEU A 25 -7.84 -18.67 5.40
N LEU A 26 -8.54 -17.56 5.15
CA LEU A 26 -9.14 -16.79 6.24
C LEU A 26 -10.32 -17.53 6.86
N ASN A 27 -10.13 -17.98 8.09
CA ASN A 27 -11.15 -18.51 8.99
C ASN A 27 -11.14 -17.72 10.31
N ASP A 28 -11.97 -18.10 11.27
CA ASP A 28 -12.08 -17.38 12.53
C ASP A 28 -10.79 -17.46 13.37
N ASP A 29 -10.07 -18.59 13.33
CA ASP A 29 -8.80 -18.75 14.04
C ASP A 29 -7.73 -17.82 13.44
N ALA A 30 -7.61 -17.78 12.11
CA ALA A 30 -6.69 -16.88 11.42
C ALA A 30 -7.03 -15.40 11.69
N LEU A 31 -8.32 -15.05 11.75
CA LEU A 31 -8.75 -13.69 12.08
C LEU A 31 -8.40 -13.31 13.53
N ASN A 32 -8.56 -14.24 14.47
CA ASN A 32 -8.17 -14.04 15.87
C ASN A 32 -6.66 -13.90 16.02
N GLU A 33 -5.87 -14.69 15.28
CA GLU A 33 -4.41 -14.54 15.23
C GLU A 33 -4.02 -13.17 14.66
N LEU A 34 -4.60 -12.75 13.54
CA LEU A 34 -4.37 -11.42 12.96
C LEU A 34 -4.69 -10.31 13.96
N LYS A 35 -5.80 -10.42 14.68
CA LYS A 35 -6.18 -9.46 15.72
C LYS A 35 -5.16 -9.38 16.84
N SER A 36 -4.64 -10.52 17.29
CA SER A 36 -3.56 -10.58 18.28
C SER A 36 -2.27 -9.94 17.78
N LEU A 37 -1.86 -10.26 16.56
CA LEU A 37 -0.67 -9.67 15.93
C LEU A 37 -0.82 -8.16 15.70
N ALA A 38 -2.02 -7.70 15.35
CA ALA A 38 -2.31 -6.29 15.10
C ALA A 38 -2.27 -5.43 16.37
N GLN A 39 -2.48 -6.02 17.54
CA GLN A 39 -2.35 -5.32 18.83
C GLN A 39 -0.90 -5.15 19.30
N HIS A 40 0.06 -5.77 18.60
CA HIS A 40 1.46 -5.64 18.97
C HIS A 40 1.96 -4.20 18.71
N LYS A 41 2.74 -3.63 19.65
CA LYS A 41 3.23 -2.25 19.59
C LYS A 41 4.04 -1.89 18.34
N ARG A 42 4.58 -2.89 17.64
CA ARG A 42 5.34 -2.72 16.37
C ARG A 42 4.49 -2.94 15.14
N THR A 43 3.20 -3.19 15.28
CA THR A 43 2.26 -3.28 14.16
C THR A 43 1.61 -1.92 13.94
N VAL A 44 1.67 -1.42 12.71
CA VAL A 44 1.23 -0.06 12.35
C VAL A 44 0.11 -0.03 11.31
N ALA A 45 -0.24 -1.16 10.70
CA ALA A 45 -1.29 -1.24 9.69
C ALA A 45 -1.90 -2.64 9.61
N ILE A 46 -3.12 -2.72 9.09
CA ILE A 46 -3.73 -3.95 8.60
C ILE A 46 -3.44 -4.05 7.10
N GLY A 47 -2.85 -5.14 6.69
CA GLY A 47 -2.49 -5.40 5.30
C GLY A 47 -1.21 -6.27 5.20
N GLU A 48 -0.87 -6.62 4.00
CA GLU A 48 -1.47 -6.32 2.71
C GLU A 48 -2.75 -7.14 2.53
N THR A 49 -3.84 -6.50 2.11
CA THR A 49 -5.14 -7.12 1.83
C THR A 49 -5.83 -6.41 0.67
N GLY A 50 -6.86 -6.98 0.09
CA GLY A 50 -7.54 -6.38 -1.07
C GLY A 50 -7.94 -7.45 -2.09
N LEU A 51 -7.83 -7.11 -3.38
CA LEU A 51 -8.28 -7.96 -4.48
C LEU A 51 -7.22 -8.08 -5.58
N ASP A 52 -7.04 -9.29 -6.11
CA ASP A 52 -6.20 -9.58 -7.28
C ASP A 52 -7.01 -10.41 -8.30
N PHE A 53 -7.59 -9.72 -9.28
CA PHE A 53 -8.36 -10.38 -10.34
C PHE A 53 -7.49 -10.79 -11.54
N TYR A 54 -6.22 -10.41 -11.55
CA TYR A 54 -5.25 -10.84 -12.54
C TYR A 54 -4.76 -12.26 -12.26
N ARG A 55 -4.24 -12.52 -11.04
CA ARG A 55 -3.75 -13.84 -10.64
C ARG A 55 -4.88 -14.78 -10.24
N ASN A 56 -5.88 -14.26 -9.55
CA ASN A 56 -7.10 -14.94 -9.11
C ASN A 56 -6.83 -16.28 -8.40
N LEU A 57 -5.85 -16.33 -7.48
CA LEU A 57 -5.39 -17.55 -6.79
C LEU A 57 -6.31 -18.00 -5.66
N SER A 58 -7.17 -17.12 -5.18
CA SER A 58 -8.34 -17.44 -4.35
C SER A 58 -9.61 -17.06 -5.09
N PRO A 59 -10.75 -17.74 -4.87
CA PRO A 59 -12.04 -17.34 -5.43
C PRO A 59 -12.37 -15.87 -5.12
N ARG A 60 -13.01 -15.15 -6.04
CA ARG A 60 -13.32 -13.72 -5.86
C ARG A 60 -14.14 -13.46 -4.62
N GLU A 61 -15.14 -14.30 -4.36
CA GLU A 61 -16.00 -14.21 -3.17
C GLU A 61 -15.18 -14.33 -1.88
N ALA A 62 -14.18 -15.21 -1.85
CA ALA A 62 -13.28 -15.35 -0.72
C ALA A 62 -12.37 -14.13 -0.56
N GLN A 63 -11.88 -13.54 -1.67
CA GLN A 63 -11.10 -12.31 -1.64
C GLN A 63 -11.92 -11.15 -1.08
N GLU A 64 -13.15 -10.95 -1.56
CA GLU A 64 -14.05 -9.89 -1.10
C GLU A 64 -14.41 -10.04 0.38
N GLU A 65 -14.77 -11.25 0.81
CA GLU A 65 -15.10 -11.52 2.22
C GLU A 65 -13.87 -11.29 3.13
N SER A 66 -12.71 -11.77 2.71
CA SER A 66 -11.45 -11.51 3.41
C SER A 66 -11.17 -10.01 3.52
N PHE A 67 -11.29 -9.27 2.43
CA PHE A 67 -11.06 -7.84 2.41
C PHE A 67 -12.02 -7.08 3.34
N ARG A 68 -13.32 -7.41 3.33
CA ARG A 68 -14.31 -6.84 4.25
C ARG A 68 -13.94 -7.10 5.72
N LYS A 69 -13.53 -8.32 6.06
CA LYS A 69 -13.09 -8.66 7.44
C LYS A 69 -11.86 -7.84 7.85
N HIS A 70 -10.89 -7.64 6.95
CA HIS A 70 -9.71 -6.80 7.23
C HIS A 70 -10.08 -5.33 7.42
N ILE A 71 -11.02 -4.78 6.62
CA ILE A 71 -11.51 -3.41 6.81
C ILE A 71 -12.17 -3.24 8.19
N ARG A 72 -13.01 -4.19 8.58
CA ARG A 72 -13.66 -4.17 9.90
C ARG A 72 -12.65 -4.26 11.03
N LEU A 73 -11.62 -5.12 10.89
CA LEU A 73 -10.52 -5.23 11.85
C LEU A 73 -9.71 -3.92 11.94
N ALA A 74 -9.38 -3.30 10.81
CA ALA A 74 -8.68 -2.02 10.77
C ALA A 74 -9.48 -0.91 11.49
N LYS A 75 -10.80 -0.87 11.29
CA LYS A 75 -11.71 0.06 11.99
C LYS A 75 -11.75 -0.20 13.49
N GLU A 76 -11.91 -1.47 13.89
CA GLU A 76 -11.95 -1.88 15.30
C GLU A 76 -10.69 -1.45 16.05
N LEU A 77 -9.53 -1.63 15.43
CA LEU A 77 -8.22 -1.35 16.04
C LEU A 77 -7.71 0.07 15.77
N SER A 78 -8.47 0.88 15.04
CA SER A 78 -8.05 2.23 14.61
C SER A 78 -6.70 2.23 13.91
N LEU A 79 -6.46 1.24 13.05
CA LEU A 79 -5.26 1.10 12.23
C LEU A 79 -5.55 1.47 10.77
N PRO A 80 -4.57 2.05 10.04
CA PRO A 80 -4.71 2.26 8.61
C PRO A 80 -4.68 0.93 7.86
N ILE A 81 -5.25 0.93 6.64
CA ILE A 81 -5.29 -0.24 5.78
C ILE A 81 -4.34 -0.10 4.58
N ILE A 82 -3.59 -1.17 4.26
CA ILE A 82 -2.75 -1.26 3.06
C ILE A 82 -3.49 -2.15 2.05
N VAL A 83 -3.89 -1.52 0.94
CA VAL A 83 -4.76 -2.15 -0.07
C VAL A 83 -3.96 -2.59 -1.27
N HIS A 84 -4.01 -3.88 -1.55
CA HIS A 84 -3.61 -4.49 -2.80
C HIS A 84 -4.71 -4.34 -3.85
N ASP A 85 -4.33 -3.86 -5.03
CA ASP A 85 -5.22 -3.72 -6.17
C ASP A 85 -4.53 -4.20 -7.45
N ARG A 86 -5.02 -5.28 -8.00
CA ARG A 86 -4.57 -5.73 -9.31
C ARG A 86 -5.75 -6.12 -10.19
N ASP A 87 -6.03 -5.29 -11.21
CA ASP A 87 -7.21 -5.38 -12.09
C ASP A 87 -8.55 -5.35 -11.32
N SER A 88 -8.58 -4.73 -10.14
CA SER A 88 -9.69 -4.76 -9.19
C SER A 88 -10.01 -3.43 -8.52
N GLY A 89 -9.31 -2.35 -8.88
CA GLY A 89 -9.31 -1.10 -8.13
C GLY A 89 -10.68 -0.51 -7.85
N LYS A 90 -11.57 -0.47 -8.84
CA LYS A 90 -12.94 0.03 -8.65
C LYS A 90 -13.70 -0.78 -7.60
N GLU A 91 -13.51 -2.09 -7.60
CA GLU A 91 -14.16 -2.98 -6.65
C GLU A 91 -13.55 -2.82 -5.24
N CYS A 92 -12.21 -2.69 -5.14
CA CYS A 92 -11.56 -2.37 -3.87
C CYS A 92 -12.10 -1.08 -3.27
N LEU A 93 -12.17 0.00 -4.06
CA LEU A 93 -12.68 1.28 -3.59
C LEU A 93 -14.16 1.21 -3.20
N ARG A 94 -14.99 0.51 -3.99
CA ARG A 94 -16.40 0.28 -3.68
C ARG A 94 -16.56 -0.43 -2.33
N ILE A 95 -15.85 -1.53 -2.11
CA ILE A 95 -15.91 -2.29 -0.86
C ILE A 95 -15.45 -1.44 0.33
N LEU A 96 -14.38 -0.64 0.17
CA LEU A 96 -13.92 0.28 1.23
C LEU A 96 -14.99 1.31 1.60
N VAL A 97 -15.67 1.87 0.61
CA VAL A 97 -16.75 2.84 0.84
C VAL A 97 -17.96 2.17 1.49
N ASP A 98 -18.38 1.00 1.00
CA ASP A 98 -19.50 0.23 1.54
C ASP A 98 -19.29 -0.17 3.01
N GLU A 99 -18.09 -0.64 3.37
CA GLU A 99 -17.72 -1.01 4.75
C GLU A 99 -17.44 0.22 5.65
N GLY A 100 -17.23 1.37 5.04
CA GLY A 100 -16.74 2.58 5.69
C GLY A 100 -15.23 2.56 5.88
N ILE A 101 -14.57 3.56 5.33
CA ILE A 101 -13.10 3.71 5.39
C ILE A 101 -12.63 3.82 6.83
N PRO A 102 -11.57 3.11 7.26
CA PRO A 102 -11.00 3.26 8.59
C PRO A 102 -10.66 4.72 8.91
N SER A 103 -10.96 5.19 10.10
CA SER A 103 -10.67 6.57 10.53
C SER A 103 -9.18 6.92 10.48
N ALA A 104 -8.31 5.93 10.64
CA ALA A 104 -6.87 6.06 10.46
C ALA A 104 -6.45 6.20 8.99
N GLY A 105 -7.38 6.04 8.03
CA GLY A 105 -7.11 6.11 6.60
C GLY A 105 -6.54 4.83 6.02
N GLY A 106 -5.81 4.98 4.93
CA GLY A 106 -5.16 3.85 4.25
C GLY A 106 -4.42 4.28 3.00
N VAL A 107 -3.86 3.30 2.31
CA VAL A 107 -3.10 3.49 1.08
C VAL A 107 -3.42 2.39 0.07
N PHE A 108 -3.65 2.76 -1.18
CA PHE A 108 -3.54 1.86 -2.32
C PHE A 108 -2.07 1.74 -2.66
N HIS A 109 -1.47 0.61 -2.26
CA HIS A 109 -0.04 0.38 -2.47
C HIS A 109 0.25 -0.03 -3.91
N CYS A 110 1.48 0.13 -4.34
CA CYS A 110 1.97 -0.24 -5.69
C CYS A 110 1.03 0.20 -6.83
N PHE A 111 0.52 1.43 -6.73
CA PHE A 111 -0.52 1.95 -7.60
C PHE A 111 -0.13 1.89 -9.07
N SER A 112 -1.00 1.33 -9.91
CA SER A 112 -0.75 1.09 -11.34
C SER A 112 -1.89 1.56 -12.27
N GLN A 113 -2.92 2.19 -11.71
CA GLN A 113 -4.08 2.67 -12.44
C GLN A 113 -3.84 4.08 -13.05
N ASN A 114 -4.89 4.72 -13.56
CA ASN A 114 -4.82 6.05 -14.16
C ASN A 114 -5.10 7.19 -13.17
N ALA A 115 -4.91 8.43 -13.62
CA ALA A 115 -5.09 9.63 -12.79
C ALA A 115 -6.54 9.87 -12.35
N ASP A 116 -7.53 9.48 -13.16
CA ASP A 116 -8.95 9.64 -12.79
C ASP A 116 -9.33 8.71 -11.63
N PHE A 117 -8.85 7.48 -11.66
CA PHE A 117 -9.05 6.56 -10.54
C PHE A 117 -8.26 7.01 -9.31
N ALA A 118 -7.04 7.52 -9.49
CA ALA A 118 -6.25 8.10 -8.41
C ALA A 118 -7.01 9.22 -7.70
N ARG A 119 -7.68 10.10 -8.44
CA ARG A 119 -8.53 11.16 -7.89
C ARG A 119 -9.63 10.60 -7.00
N GLY A 120 -10.33 9.57 -7.43
CA GLY A 120 -11.38 8.92 -6.61
C GLY A 120 -10.86 8.38 -5.28
N ILE A 121 -9.64 7.81 -5.26
CA ILE A 121 -8.98 7.36 -4.01
C ILE A 121 -8.67 8.56 -3.11
N ILE A 122 -8.17 9.66 -3.67
CA ILE A 122 -7.84 10.89 -2.91
C ILE A 122 -9.10 11.54 -2.34
N ASP A 123 -10.17 11.61 -3.13
CA ASP A 123 -11.48 12.16 -2.71
C ASP A 123 -12.08 11.33 -1.57
N ALA A 124 -11.81 10.04 -1.54
CA ALA A 124 -12.15 9.14 -0.43
C ALA A 124 -11.22 9.30 0.80
N GLY A 125 -10.25 10.22 0.79
CA GLY A 125 -9.36 10.50 1.91
C GLY A 125 -8.15 9.58 2.04
N LEU A 126 -7.91 8.70 1.07
CA LEU A 126 -6.84 7.70 1.07
C LEU A 126 -5.55 8.23 0.42
N HIS A 127 -4.48 7.46 0.54
CA HIS A 127 -3.16 7.73 -0.05
C HIS A 127 -2.90 6.79 -1.22
N ILE A 128 -1.90 7.16 -2.03
CA ILE A 128 -1.39 6.36 -3.15
C ILE A 128 0.09 6.08 -2.94
N GLY A 129 0.47 4.80 -2.99
CA GLY A 129 1.84 4.33 -2.94
C GLY A 129 2.42 4.20 -4.35
N ILE A 130 3.55 4.85 -4.61
CA ILE A 130 4.29 4.78 -5.87
C ILE A 130 5.53 3.91 -5.68
N ALA A 131 5.60 2.82 -6.44
CA ALA A 131 6.71 1.88 -6.44
C ALA A 131 7.72 2.13 -7.57
N GLY A 132 8.73 1.27 -7.66
CA GLY A 132 9.78 1.31 -8.68
C GLY A 132 9.29 1.33 -10.12
N THR A 133 8.05 0.89 -10.37
CA THR A 133 7.37 0.92 -11.67
C THR A 133 7.35 2.29 -12.33
N VAL A 134 7.34 3.37 -11.56
CA VAL A 134 7.37 4.75 -12.08
C VAL A 134 8.63 5.05 -12.88
N THR A 135 9.73 4.34 -12.62
CA THR A 135 11.02 4.55 -13.31
C THR A 135 11.05 3.93 -14.71
N PHE A 136 10.14 3.00 -15.00
CA PHE A 136 10.08 2.29 -16.29
C PHE A 136 8.66 2.26 -16.92
N ASP A 137 7.76 3.11 -16.45
CA ASP A 137 6.43 3.27 -17.02
C ASP A 137 6.49 3.89 -18.43
N LYS A 138 6.41 3.04 -19.46
CA LYS A 138 6.40 3.46 -20.85
C LYS A 138 5.05 4.05 -21.29
N SER A 139 3.98 3.77 -20.54
CA SER A 139 2.61 4.21 -20.90
C SER A 139 2.35 5.68 -20.53
N GLY A 140 3.14 6.25 -19.65
CA GLY A 140 2.93 7.59 -19.10
C GLY A 140 1.79 7.69 -18.09
N LYS A 141 1.14 6.58 -17.74
CA LYS A 141 0.04 6.55 -16.76
C LYS A 141 0.50 7.02 -15.39
N LEU A 142 1.57 6.42 -14.87
CA LEU A 142 2.10 6.79 -13.55
C LEU A 142 2.69 8.20 -13.55
N LYS A 143 3.25 8.64 -14.67
CA LYS A 143 3.67 10.04 -14.83
C LYS A 143 2.47 10.97 -14.59
N SER A 144 1.35 10.75 -15.27
CA SER A 144 0.14 11.57 -15.11
C SER A 144 -0.41 11.51 -13.67
N VAL A 145 -0.36 10.35 -13.02
CA VAL A 145 -0.73 10.19 -11.60
C VAL A 145 0.17 11.04 -10.72
N VAL A 146 1.50 10.91 -10.88
CA VAL A 146 2.49 11.66 -10.10
C VAL A 146 2.32 13.18 -10.31
N GLU A 147 2.00 13.64 -11.51
CA GLU A 147 1.76 15.06 -11.80
C GLU A 147 0.49 15.59 -11.12
N SER A 148 -0.58 14.80 -11.06
CA SER A 148 -1.93 15.25 -10.66
C SER A 148 -2.25 15.05 -9.18
N VAL A 149 -1.69 14.02 -8.52
CA VAL A 149 -2.00 13.70 -7.13
C VAL A 149 -1.38 14.73 -6.18
N PRO A 150 -2.12 15.27 -5.19
CA PRO A 150 -1.56 16.17 -4.19
C PRO A 150 -0.37 15.53 -3.46
N LEU A 151 0.73 16.28 -3.30
CA LEU A 151 1.97 15.74 -2.73
C LEU A 151 1.76 15.17 -1.31
N ASN A 152 0.84 15.75 -0.53
CA ASN A 152 0.49 15.28 0.81
C ASN A 152 -0.33 13.98 0.83
N ARG A 153 -0.61 13.39 -0.33
CA ARG A 153 -1.32 12.11 -0.51
C ARG A 153 -0.47 11.05 -1.20
N LEU A 154 0.80 11.36 -1.52
CA LEU A 154 1.75 10.42 -2.10
C LEU A 154 2.59 9.75 -1.02
N LEU A 155 2.73 8.42 -1.14
CA LEU A 155 3.74 7.61 -0.46
C LEU A 155 4.68 7.01 -1.52
N ILE A 156 5.88 6.65 -1.09
CA ILE A 156 6.85 5.92 -1.91
C ILE A 156 7.19 4.61 -1.27
N GLU A 157 7.45 3.61 -2.08
CA GLU A 157 7.72 2.25 -1.64
C GLU A 157 8.64 1.51 -2.61
N THR A 158 9.06 0.31 -2.25
CA THR A 158 9.89 -0.54 -3.11
C THR A 158 9.17 -1.75 -3.65
N ASP A 159 8.29 -2.36 -2.88
CA ASP A 159 7.75 -3.72 -3.11
C ASP A 159 8.88 -4.79 -3.18
N ALA A 160 9.95 -4.57 -2.42
CA ALA A 160 11.10 -5.48 -2.42
C ALA A 160 10.71 -6.89 -1.95
N PRO A 161 11.22 -7.95 -2.60
CA PRO A 161 12.32 -8.00 -3.57
C PRO A 161 11.90 -7.81 -5.04
N TYR A 162 10.65 -7.45 -5.31
CA TYR A 162 10.06 -7.28 -6.65
C TYR A 162 10.25 -5.85 -7.18
N LEU A 163 9.87 -5.62 -8.43
CA LEU A 163 9.73 -4.30 -9.07
C LEU A 163 10.98 -3.42 -9.01
N THR A 164 12.17 -4.03 -9.14
CA THR A 164 13.45 -3.32 -9.15
C THR A 164 13.42 -2.13 -10.09
N PRO A 165 13.70 -0.89 -9.62
CA PRO A 165 13.67 0.30 -10.44
C PRO A 165 14.86 0.38 -11.42
N GLU A 166 14.73 1.21 -12.47
CA GLU A 166 15.88 1.60 -13.28
C GLU A 166 16.89 2.38 -12.43
N PRO A 167 18.19 2.27 -12.69
CA PRO A 167 18.85 1.52 -13.78
C PRO A 167 19.15 0.04 -13.44
N PHE A 168 18.64 -0.48 -12.33
CA PHE A 168 18.97 -1.83 -11.83
C PHE A 168 18.00 -2.92 -12.28
N ARG A 169 16.95 -2.56 -12.98
CA ARG A 169 15.93 -3.49 -13.47
C ARG A 169 16.54 -4.64 -14.28
N GLY A 170 16.18 -5.90 -13.90
CA GLY A 170 16.70 -7.11 -14.53
C GLY A 170 18.16 -7.47 -14.23
N ARG A 171 18.84 -6.68 -13.37
CA ARG A 171 20.25 -6.88 -13.04
C ARG A 171 20.48 -7.37 -11.61
N ARG A 172 19.61 -6.98 -10.69
CA ARG A 172 19.63 -7.40 -9.28
C ARG A 172 18.23 -7.35 -8.67
N ASN A 173 18.04 -8.02 -7.53
CA ASN A 173 16.80 -7.93 -6.77
C ASN A 173 16.63 -6.53 -6.18
N ASN A 174 15.37 -6.14 -5.99
CA ASN A 174 15.02 -4.90 -5.30
C ASN A 174 15.34 -5.00 -3.80
N GLU A 175 15.66 -3.87 -3.20
CA GLU A 175 15.93 -3.74 -1.77
C GLU A 175 15.38 -2.38 -1.24
N PRO A 176 15.11 -2.24 0.07
CA PRO A 176 14.53 -1.02 0.63
C PRO A 176 15.28 0.27 0.29
N ALA A 177 16.61 0.22 0.17
CA ALA A 177 17.44 1.39 -0.20
C ALA A 177 17.10 1.97 -1.58
N MET A 178 16.51 1.17 -2.48
CA MET A 178 16.13 1.61 -3.82
C MET A 178 14.91 2.54 -3.85
N VAL A 179 14.21 2.74 -2.73
CA VAL A 179 13.14 3.75 -2.62
C VAL A 179 13.63 5.15 -3.00
N LYS A 180 14.93 5.43 -2.83
CA LYS A 180 15.55 6.68 -3.25
C LYS A 180 15.32 6.94 -4.75
N LEU A 181 15.47 5.92 -5.60
CA LEU A 181 15.28 6.05 -7.06
C LEU A 181 13.83 6.40 -7.42
N VAL A 182 12.86 5.91 -6.64
CA VAL A 182 11.46 6.29 -6.80
C VAL A 182 11.26 7.77 -6.48
N ALA A 183 11.83 8.26 -5.38
CA ALA A 183 11.74 9.66 -5.00
C ALA A 183 12.44 10.58 -6.03
N GLU A 184 13.61 10.19 -6.54
CA GLU A 184 14.33 10.91 -7.60
C GLU A 184 13.49 11.01 -8.88
N LYS A 185 12.85 9.91 -9.29
CA LYS A 185 11.96 9.91 -10.46
C LYS A 185 10.73 10.79 -10.27
N ILE A 186 10.13 10.79 -9.11
CA ILE A 186 9.00 11.68 -8.77
C ILE A 186 9.45 13.15 -8.81
N ALA A 187 10.63 13.48 -8.28
CA ALA A 187 11.21 14.83 -8.34
C ALA A 187 11.41 15.30 -9.79
N GLU A 188 11.97 14.44 -10.65
CA GLU A 188 12.11 14.69 -12.08
C GLU A 188 10.77 14.99 -12.76
N ILE A 189 9.75 14.13 -12.53
CA ILE A 189 8.41 14.28 -13.12
C ILE A 189 7.76 15.60 -12.67
N ARG A 190 7.87 15.93 -11.39
CA ARG A 190 7.27 17.15 -10.80
C ARG A 190 8.12 18.40 -11.00
N LYS A 191 9.32 18.28 -11.58
CA LYS A 191 10.28 19.38 -11.76
C LYS A 191 10.56 20.11 -10.44
N THR A 192 10.82 19.33 -9.39
CA THR A 192 11.09 19.82 -8.04
C THR A 192 12.31 19.13 -7.44
N ASP A 193 12.76 19.55 -6.25
CA ASP A 193 13.93 18.98 -5.59
C ASP A 193 13.61 17.61 -4.95
N PHE A 194 14.58 16.70 -5.01
CA PHE A 194 14.53 15.40 -4.31
C PHE A 194 14.23 15.58 -2.81
N ALA A 195 14.86 16.56 -2.16
CA ALA A 195 14.68 16.79 -0.73
C ALA A 195 13.22 17.14 -0.37
N GLN A 196 12.52 17.87 -1.25
CA GLN A 196 11.10 18.18 -1.08
C GLN A 196 10.23 16.92 -1.16
N ILE A 197 10.48 16.04 -2.15
CA ILE A 197 9.76 14.78 -2.28
C ILE A 197 10.04 13.87 -1.08
N ALA A 198 11.31 13.67 -0.73
CA ALA A 198 11.72 12.82 0.39
C ALA A 198 11.10 13.30 1.72
N LYS A 199 11.09 14.62 1.98
CA LYS A 199 10.47 15.20 3.16
C LYS A 199 8.95 14.96 3.17
N ALA A 200 8.27 15.31 2.09
CA ALA A 200 6.80 15.22 2.03
C ALA A 200 6.31 13.78 2.17
N THR A 201 6.93 12.83 1.45
CA THR A 201 6.53 11.42 1.51
C THR A 201 6.84 10.78 2.85
N ARG A 202 7.94 11.16 3.51
CA ARG A 202 8.23 10.78 4.90
C ARG A 202 7.17 11.30 5.85
N GLU A 203 6.84 12.60 5.81
CA GLU A 203 5.81 13.21 6.66
C GLU A 203 4.43 12.58 6.45
N ASN A 204 4.12 12.16 5.19
CA ASN A 204 2.89 11.44 4.89
C ASN A 204 2.88 10.06 5.55
N ALA A 205 3.99 9.30 5.44
CA ALA A 205 4.12 7.99 6.07
C ALA A 205 4.04 8.10 7.61
N GLU A 206 4.73 9.09 8.19
CA GLU A 206 4.67 9.36 9.64
C GLU A 206 3.24 9.68 10.09
N ARG A 207 2.52 10.47 9.32
CA ARG A 207 1.13 10.85 9.60
C ARG A 207 0.18 9.67 9.49
N LEU A 208 0.36 8.81 8.47
CA LEU A 208 -0.53 7.67 8.24
C LEU A 208 -0.28 6.54 9.24
N PHE A 209 0.98 6.20 9.50
CA PHE A 209 1.32 4.98 10.23
C PHE A 209 1.72 5.19 11.70
N PHE A 210 2.11 6.40 12.11
CA PHE A 210 2.69 6.62 13.45
C PHE A 210 1.96 7.66 14.31
N LYS A 211 1.04 8.45 13.75
CA LYS A 211 0.19 9.33 14.55
C LYS A 211 -1.03 8.54 15.02
N ARG A 212 -0.97 8.08 16.24
CA ARG A 212 -2.09 7.51 16.98
C ARG A 212 -2.59 8.49 18.03
#